data_3090ade45e57ae702c6b8b1e61dbdeb4
#
_entry.id   3090ade45e57ae702c6b8b1e61dbdeb4
#
_cell.length_a   1.000
_cell.length_b   1.000
_cell.length_c   1.000
_cell.angle_alpha   90.00
_cell.angle_beta   90.00
_cell.angle_gamma   90.00
#
_symmetry.space_group_name_H-M   'P 1'
#
loop_
_entity.id
_entity.type
_entity.pdbx_description
1 polymer ?
#
loop_
_entity_poly.entity_id
_entity_poly.type
_entity_poly.pdbx_seq_one_letter_code
_entity_poly.pdbx_strand_id
1 'polypeptide(L)'
;MESVTPILEFKKTCVSYTKQTMAVKYVSAAIERNTITAIMGPSGCGKSTLLRAVNLMHNLYPNIHVGGEILLNGEDILSMEPIDVRRRVGMVFQRPTPFPTMSIYDNVLSGFALNGIKLSKAEKDATVERCLKSVALWDEVKDVLNKKGTFLSGGQQQRLCIARALAMKPDVLLMDEPTSALDPIA
;
A
#
# COMPACT_ATOMS: atom_id res chain seq x y z
N MET A 1 -29.73 10.30 10.57
CA MET A 1 -28.55 10.20 9.68
C MET A 1 -27.67 9.15 10.32
N GLU A 2 -27.57 7.96 9.76
CA GLU A 2 -26.62 6.95 10.24
C GLU A 2 -25.21 7.52 10.09
N SER A 3 -24.47 7.56 11.20
CA SER A 3 -23.07 7.97 11.19
C SER A 3 -22.28 6.91 10.42
N VAL A 4 -21.92 7.21 9.17
CA VAL A 4 -21.06 6.33 8.37
C VAL A 4 -19.71 6.26 9.07
N THR A 5 -19.38 5.09 9.62
CA THR A 5 -18.07 4.87 10.26
C THR A 5 -16.98 5.01 9.19
N PRO A 6 -16.00 5.92 9.36
CA PRO A 6 -14.90 6.07 8.42
C PRO A 6 -14.08 4.80 8.31
N ILE A 7 -13.47 4.55 7.14
CA ILE A 7 -12.59 3.40 6.94
C ILE A 7 -11.27 3.58 7.69
N LEU A 8 -10.75 4.83 7.70
CA LEU A 8 -9.52 5.20 8.39
C LEU A 8 -9.73 6.52 9.11
N GLU A 9 -9.34 6.59 10.39
CA GLU A 9 -9.45 7.80 11.19
C GLU A 9 -8.15 8.07 11.94
N PHE A 10 -7.69 9.31 11.89
CA PHE A 10 -6.57 9.82 12.67
C PHE A 10 -7.11 10.65 13.83
N LYS A 11 -6.67 10.37 15.06
CA LYS A 11 -7.04 11.14 16.26
C LYS A 11 -5.78 11.66 16.93
N LYS A 12 -5.50 12.93 16.75
CA LYS A 12 -4.30 13.60 17.28
C LYS A 12 -3.02 12.79 17.00
N THR A 13 -2.97 12.15 15.83
CA THR A 13 -1.83 11.32 15.44
C THR A 13 -0.59 12.16 15.28
N CYS A 14 0.50 11.76 15.89
CA CYS A 14 1.80 12.39 15.76
C CYS A 14 2.87 11.33 15.49
N VAL A 15 3.92 11.72 14.76
CA VAL A 15 5.07 10.84 14.47
C VAL A 15 6.35 11.62 14.71
N SER A 16 7.25 11.05 15.51
CA SER A 16 8.57 11.62 15.79
C SER A 16 9.69 10.63 15.46
N TYR A 17 10.75 11.11 14.83
CA TYR A 17 11.97 10.34 14.56
C TYR A 17 12.95 10.37 15.73
N THR A 18 12.86 11.39 16.58
CA THR A 18 13.63 11.55 17.81
C THR A 18 12.75 12.21 18.85
N LYS A 19 13.16 12.23 20.13
CA LYS A 19 12.44 12.94 21.20
C LYS A 19 12.22 14.44 20.92
N GLN A 20 12.99 15.03 20.00
CA GLN A 20 12.98 16.47 19.72
C GLN A 20 12.38 16.84 18.36
N THR A 21 12.24 15.87 17.43
CA THR A 21 11.82 16.18 16.05
C THR A 21 10.52 15.46 15.70
N MET A 22 9.42 16.21 15.68
CA MET A 22 8.13 15.73 15.19
C MET A 22 8.03 15.97 13.68
N ALA A 23 7.85 14.88 12.91
CA ALA A 23 7.60 14.90 11.47
C ALA A 23 6.10 15.08 11.15
N VAL A 24 5.23 14.55 12.00
CA VAL A 24 3.78 14.70 11.93
C VAL A 24 3.29 15.23 13.27
N LYS A 25 2.46 16.28 13.26
CA LYS A 25 2.03 16.98 14.48
C LYS A 25 0.51 16.94 14.61
N TYR A 26 0.00 16.07 15.48
CA TYR A 26 -1.40 16.02 15.95
C TYR A 26 -2.46 16.06 14.84
N VAL A 27 -2.27 15.26 13.80
CA VAL A 27 -3.24 15.15 12.69
C VAL A 27 -4.52 14.51 13.20
N SER A 28 -5.66 15.14 12.88
CA SER A 28 -6.98 14.56 13.07
C SER A 28 -7.74 14.67 11.75
N ALA A 29 -8.16 13.54 11.20
CA ALA A 29 -8.87 13.43 9.93
C ALA A 29 -9.62 12.11 9.86
N ALA A 30 -10.73 12.09 9.13
CA ALA A 30 -11.50 10.91 8.83
C ALA A 30 -11.55 10.68 7.31
N ILE A 31 -11.36 9.44 6.89
CA ILE A 31 -11.40 9.03 5.49
C ILE A 31 -12.57 8.08 5.31
N GLU A 32 -13.48 8.43 4.42
CA GLU A 32 -14.67 7.66 4.16
C GLU A 32 -14.40 6.43 3.30
N ARG A 33 -15.30 5.44 3.40
CA ARG A 33 -15.25 4.23 2.55
C ARG A 33 -15.46 4.57 1.09
N ASN A 34 -14.79 3.81 0.22
CA ASN A 34 -14.96 3.90 -1.23
C ASN A 34 -14.66 5.31 -1.79
N THR A 35 -13.76 6.05 -1.14
CA THR A 35 -13.30 7.36 -1.59
C THR A 35 -11.82 7.35 -1.95
N ILE A 36 -11.41 8.33 -2.76
CA ILE A 36 -10.00 8.64 -3.01
C ILE A 36 -9.68 9.93 -2.26
N THR A 37 -8.74 9.86 -1.34
CA THR A 37 -8.28 11.01 -0.56
C THR A 37 -6.84 11.34 -0.93
N ALA A 38 -6.60 12.57 -1.37
CA ALA A 38 -5.26 13.07 -1.68
C ALA A 38 -4.68 13.88 -0.52
N ILE A 39 -3.46 13.52 -0.10
CA ILE A 39 -2.68 14.29 0.87
C ILE A 39 -1.67 15.13 0.10
N MET A 40 -1.85 16.46 0.13
CA MET A 40 -1.01 17.41 -0.59
C MET A 40 -0.19 18.26 0.38
N GLY A 41 0.98 18.70 -0.08
CA GLY A 41 1.87 19.57 0.68
C GLY A 41 3.30 19.55 0.13
N PRO A 42 4.17 20.48 0.57
CA PRO A 42 5.54 20.56 0.09
C PRO A 42 6.35 19.31 0.42
N SER A 43 7.51 19.17 -0.26
CA SER A 43 8.44 18.08 0.07
C SER A 43 8.90 18.18 1.52
N GLY A 44 9.01 17.06 2.20
CA GLY A 44 9.45 16.97 3.60
C GLY A 44 8.40 17.34 4.66
N CYS A 45 7.15 17.68 4.30
CA CYS A 45 6.12 18.04 5.29
C CYS A 45 5.51 16.86 6.06
N GLY A 46 5.96 15.61 5.81
CA GLY A 46 5.53 14.44 6.57
C GLY A 46 4.50 13.51 5.88
N LYS A 47 4.15 13.74 4.60
CA LYS A 47 3.16 12.90 3.86
C LYS A 47 3.49 11.41 3.91
N SER A 48 4.67 11.04 3.43
CA SER A 48 5.14 9.64 3.43
C SER A 48 5.30 9.08 4.85
N THR A 49 5.64 9.93 5.82
CA THR A 49 5.73 9.54 7.23
C THR A 49 4.35 9.16 7.78
N LEU A 50 3.32 9.95 7.48
CA LEU A 50 1.95 9.66 7.87
C LEU A 50 1.44 8.36 7.22
N LEU A 51 1.66 8.19 5.90
CA LEU A 51 1.30 6.95 5.20
C LEU A 51 1.98 5.71 5.82
N ARG A 52 3.28 5.81 6.12
CA ARG A 52 4.03 4.71 6.74
C ARG A 52 3.62 4.41 8.18
N ALA A 53 3.00 5.35 8.88
CA ALA A 53 2.42 5.09 10.18
C ALA A 53 1.18 4.19 10.07
N VAL A 54 0.36 4.35 9.02
CA VAL A 54 -0.87 3.57 8.82
C VAL A 54 -0.60 2.07 8.58
N ASN A 55 0.49 1.70 7.91
CA ASN A 55 0.85 0.29 7.70
C ASN A 55 1.90 -0.25 8.69
N LEU A 56 2.12 0.47 9.79
CA LEU A 56 3.07 0.14 10.86
C LEU A 56 4.51 -0.07 10.38
N MET A 57 4.93 0.61 9.30
CA MET A 57 6.34 0.54 8.84
C MET A 57 7.31 1.21 9.82
N HIS A 58 6.83 2.11 10.65
CA HIS A 58 7.64 2.72 11.71
C HIS A 58 8.21 1.68 12.70
N ASN A 59 7.51 0.54 12.91
CA ASN A 59 7.99 -0.54 13.77
C ASN A 59 9.31 -1.18 13.29
N LEU A 60 9.72 -0.93 12.04
CA LEU A 60 11.01 -1.39 11.52
C LEU A 60 12.19 -0.51 11.97
N TYR A 61 11.90 0.62 12.62
CA TYR A 61 12.89 1.60 13.04
C TYR A 61 12.74 1.91 14.53
N PRO A 62 13.71 1.55 15.38
CA PRO A 62 13.56 1.60 16.84
C PRO A 62 13.42 3.02 17.42
N ASN A 63 13.76 4.05 16.65
CA ASN A 63 13.72 5.44 17.10
C ASN A 63 12.47 6.21 16.65
N ILE A 64 11.53 5.57 15.93
CA ILE A 64 10.32 6.23 15.47
C ILE A 64 9.19 5.94 16.47
N HIS A 65 8.59 7.01 16.97
CA HIS A 65 7.47 6.93 17.88
C HIS A 65 6.21 7.49 17.22
N VAL A 66 5.12 6.75 17.30
CA VAL A 66 3.78 7.18 16.87
C VAL A 66 2.92 7.34 18.11
N GLY A 67 2.26 8.50 18.24
CA GLY A 67 1.32 8.81 19.31
C GLY A 67 -0.03 9.21 18.76
N GLY A 68 -1.03 9.32 19.64
CA GLY A 68 -2.43 9.45 19.26
C GLY A 68 -3.02 8.11 18.87
N GLU A 69 -4.09 8.10 18.08
CA GLU A 69 -4.75 6.90 17.59
C GLU A 69 -4.81 6.91 16.07
N ILE A 70 -4.73 5.72 15.47
CA ILE A 70 -5.01 5.49 14.06
C ILE A 70 -6.01 4.33 13.99
N LEU A 71 -7.25 4.63 13.65
CA LEU A 71 -8.31 3.64 13.64
C LEU A 71 -8.58 3.13 12.22
N LEU A 72 -8.56 1.82 12.03
CA LEU A 72 -8.98 1.13 10.82
C LEU A 72 -10.28 0.38 11.10
N ASN A 73 -11.37 0.79 10.48
CA ASN A 73 -12.72 0.27 10.81
C ASN A 73 -13.10 0.42 12.29
N GLY A 74 -12.60 1.47 12.97
CA GLY A 74 -12.84 1.69 14.39
C GLY A 74 -11.88 0.96 15.34
N GLU A 75 -10.97 0.13 14.85
CA GLU A 75 -9.96 -0.59 15.63
C GLU A 75 -8.63 0.14 15.59
N ASP A 76 -8.01 0.39 16.75
CA ASP A 76 -6.70 1.05 16.81
C ASP A 76 -5.59 0.13 16.32
N ILE A 77 -5.03 0.46 15.15
CA ILE A 77 -3.97 -0.32 14.50
C ILE A 77 -2.66 -0.34 15.31
N LEU A 78 -2.44 0.64 16.20
CA LEU A 78 -1.23 0.68 17.02
C LEU A 78 -1.22 -0.44 18.09
N SER A 79 -2.38 -1.01 18.39
CA SER A 79 -2.55 -2.15 19.30
C SER A 79 -2.62 -3.52 18.58
N MET A 80 -2.61 -3.52 17.23
CA MET A 80 -2.75 -4.74 16.43
C MET A 80 -1.38 -5.33 16.06
N GLU A 81 -1.37 -6.63 15.74
CA GLU A 81 -0.19 -7.27 15.15
C GLU A 81 0.10 -6.68 13.75
N PRO A 82 1.36 -6.31 13.47
CA PRO A 82 1.72 -5.67 12.19
C PRO A 82 1.34 -6.50 10.95
N ILE A 83 1.32 -7.83 11.06
CA ILE A 83 0.96 -8.70 9.95
C ILE A 83 -0.53 -8.56 9.58
N ASP A 84 -1.40 -8.42 10.58
CA ASP A 84 -2.83 -8.29 10.37
C ASP A 84 -3.18 -6.91 9.80
N VAL A 85 -2.51 -5.85 10.26
CA VAL A 85 -2.65 -4.52 9.67
C VAL A 85 -2.21 -4.53 8.21
N ARG A 86 -1.04 -5.12 7.88
CA ARG A 86 -0.49 -5.14 6.51
C ARG A 86 -1.27 -6.03 5.55
N ARG A 87 -2.10 -6.94 6.02
CA ARG A 87 -3.07 -7.68 5.19
C ARG A 87 -4.24 -6.79 4.74
N ARG A 88 -4.66 -5.87 5.62
CA ARG A 88 -5.80 -4.97 5.42
C ARG A 88 -5.38 -3.64 4.78
N VAL A 89 -4.12 -3.23 4.92
CA VAL A 89 -3.57 -1.98 4.42
C VAL A 89 -2.47 -2.27 3.39
N GLY A 90 -2.80 -2.16 2.12
CA GLY A 90 -1.84 -2.25 1.02
C GLY A 90 -1.00 -0.99 0.90
N MET A 91 0.25 -1.12 0.44
CA MET A 91 1.15 0.01 0.21
C MET A 91 1.84 -0.09 -1.15
N VAL A 92 1.82 1.04 -1.88
CA VAL A 92 2.58 1.25 -3.10
C VAL A 92 3.60 2.36 -2.84
N PHE A 93 4.88 2.05 -3.06
CA PHE A 93 5.98 2.98 -2.81
C PHE A 93 6.23 3.88 -4.02
N GLN A 94 6.84 5.03 -3.78
CA GLN A 94 7.24 6.00 -4.81
C GLN A 94 8.13 5.36 -5.89
N ARG A 95 9.10 4.52 -5.49
CA ARG A 95 9.92 3.76 -6.45
C ARG A 95 9.33 2.38 -6.65
N PRO A 96 9.23 1.90 -7.90
CA PRO A 96 8.82 0.53 -8.17
C PRO A 96 9.74 -0.46 -7.47
N THR A 97 9.15 -1.41 -6.77
CA THR A 97 9.88 -2.45 -6.01
C THR A 97 9.29 -3.83 -6.29
N PRO A 98 9.28 -4.32 -7.54
CA PRO A 98 8.92 -5.70 -7.80
C PRO A 98 9.95 -6.63 -7.14
N PHE A 99 9.54 -7.81 -6.71
CA PHE A 99 10.48 -8.82 -6.22
C PHE A 99 11.35 -9.30 -7.38
N PRO A 100 12.67 -9.05 -7.38
CA PRO A 100 13.52 -9.21 -8.56
C PRO A 100 13.73 -10.66 -8.97
N THR A 101 13.56 -11.60 -8.06
CA THR A 101 13.69 -13.04 -8.31
C THR A 101 12.40 -13.69 -8.79
N MET A 102 11.25 -13.00 -8.61
CA MET A 102 9.93 -13.51 -8.94
C MET A 102 9.52 -13.14 -10.38
N SER A 103 8.73 -14.00 -11.00
CA SER A 103 8.05 -13.71 -12.26
C SER A 103 7.01 -12.58 -12.10
N ILE A 104 6.48 -12.07 -13.21
CA ILE A 104 5.33 -11.14 -13.18
C ILE A 104 4.16 -11.79 -12.46
N TYR A 105 3.86 -13.05 -12.81
CA TYR A 105 2.81 -13.85 -12.19
C TYR A 105 3.00 -14.00 -10.68
N ASP A 106 4.20 -14.40 -10.23
CA ASP A 106 4.49 -14.62 -8.82
C ASP A 106 4.54 -13.31 -8.03
N ASN A 107 4.95 -12.19 -8.65
CA ASN A 107 4.90 -10.88 -8.03
C ASN A 107 3.47 -10.52 -7.63
N VAL A 108 2.48 -10.72 -8.50
CA VAL A 108 1.06 -10.46 -8.17
C VAL A 108 0.59 -11.34 -7.03
N LEU A 109 0.99 -12.61 -7.00
CA LEU A 109 0.56 -13.59 -5.99
C LEU A 109 1.40 -13.60 -4.71
N SER A 110 2.46 -12.81 -4.64
CA SER A 110 3.41 -12.84 -3.53
C SER A 110 2.78 -12.62 -2.15
N GLY A 111 1.74 -11.79 -2.08
CA GLY A 111 1.01 -11.56 -0.83
C GLY A 111 0.36 -12.83 -0.27
N PHE A 112 -0.20 -13.67 -1.11
CA PHE A 112 -0.77 -14.97 -0.70
C PHE A 112 0.33 -15.92 -0.21
N ALA A 113 1.43 -16.02 -0.96
CA ALA A 113 2.55 -16.89 -0.62
C ALA A 113 3.19 -16.50 0.72
N LEU A 114 3.42 -15.20 0.95
CA LEU A 114 4.01 -14.67 2.19
C LEU A 114 3.10 -14.85 3.41
N ASN A 115 1.78 -14.90 3.20
CA ASN A 115 0.81 -15.14 4.26
C ASN A 115 0.40 -16.60 4.41
N GLY A 116 1.03 -17.55 3.68
CA GLY A 116 0.72 -18.97 3.75
C GLY A 116 -0.67 -19.34 3.19
N ILE A 117 -1.29 -18.46 2.41
CA ILE A 117 -2.63 -18.69 1.83
C ILE A 117 -2.48 -19.52 0.55
N LYS A 118 -3.08 -20.69 0.55
CA LYS A 118 -3.07 -21.59 -0.61
C LYS A 118 -4.24 -21.29 -1.53
N LEU A 119 -3.95 -21.06 -2.80
CA LEU A 119 -4.92 -20.91 -3.88
C LEU A 119 -4.80 -22.06 -4.86
N SER A 120 -5.91 -22.51 -5.41
CA SER A 120 -5.95 -23.40 -6.57
C SER A 120 -5.35 -22.71 -7.80
N LYS A 121 -5.00 -23.47 -8.82
CA LYS A 121 -4.46 -22.91 -10.08
C LYS A 121 -5.45 -21.93 -10.72
N ALA A 122 -6.74 -22.28 -10.77
CA ALA A 122 -7.77 -21.42 -11.35
C ALA A 122 -7.93 -20.09 -10.59
N GLU A 123 -7.91 -20.11 -9.25
CA GLU A 123 -7.96 -18.90 -8.43
C GLU A 123 -6.74 -17.99 -8.63
N LYS A 124 -5.56 -18.60 -8.76
CA LYS A 124 -4.32 -17.87 -9.07
C LYS A 124 -4.44 -17.16 -10.41
N ASP A 125 -4.79 -17.88 -11.46
CA ASP A 125 -4.90 -17.35 -12.83
C ASP A 125 -5.94 -16.23 -12.89
N ALA A 126 -7.12 -16.42 -12.31
CA ALA A 126 -8.17 -15.40 -12.24
C ALA A 126 -7.73 -14.18 -11.44
N THR A 127 -6.98 -14.36 -10.35
CA THR A 127 -6.47 -13.23 -9.55
C THR A 127 -5.45 -12.42 -10.33
N VAL A 128 -4.49 -13.08 -10.99
CA VAL A 128 -3.45 -12.41 -11.79
C VAL A 128 -4.09 -11.63 -12.93
N GLU A 129 -4.97 -12.25 -13.70
CA GLU A 129 -5.66 -11.60 -14.81
C GLU A 129 -6.45 -10.38 -14.33
N ARG A 130 -7.28 -10.53 -13.31
CA ARG A 130 -8.07 -9.44 -12.72
C ARG A 130 -7.20 -8.28 -12.27
N CYS A 131 -6.12 -8.55 -11.51
CA CYS A 131 -5.27 -7.50 -10.97
C CYS A 131 -4.47 -6.79 -12.07
N LEU A 132 -3.95 -7.51 -13.05
CA LEU A 132 -3.23 -6.90 -14.17
C LEU A 132 -4.17 -6.10 -15.10
N LYS A 133 -5.42 -6.53 -15.29
CA LYS A 133 -6.45 -5.76 -16.00
C LYS A 133 -6.81 -4.46 -15.27
N SER A 134 -6.95 -4.49 -13.95
CA SER A 134 -7.31 -3.30 -13.17
C SER A 134 -6.25 -2.18 -13.21
N VAL A 135 -5.03 -2.49 -13.62
CA VAL A 135 -3.93 -1.52 -13.80
C VAL A 135 -3.53 -1.32 -15.25
N ALA A 136 -4.37 -1.76 -16.21
CA ALA A 136 -4.12 -1.67 -17.65
C ALA A 136 -2.76 -2.26 -18.08
N LEU A 137 -2.31 -3.36 -17.44
CA LEU A 137 -1.03 -4.03 -17.75
C LEU A 137 -1.23 -5.38 -18.44
N TRP A 138 -2.43 -5.98 -18.36
CA TRP A 138 -2.70 -7.33 -18.84
C TRP A 138 -2.30 -7.56 -20.29
N ASP A 139 -2.77 -6.71 -21.20
CA ASP A 139 -2.56 -6.89 -22.63
C ASP A 139 -1.09 -6.75 -23.05
N GLU A 140 -0.31 -6.05 -22.24
CA GLU A 140 1.13 -5.89 -22.47
C GLU A 140 1.97 -7.10 -22.00
N VAL A 141 1.45 -7.87 -21.02
CA VAL A 141 2.27 -8.89 -20.34
C VAL A 141 1.69 -10.31 -20.36
N LYS A 142 0.45 -10.50 -20.81
CA LYS A 142 -0.24 -11.82 -20.77
C LYS A 142 0.55 -12.98 -21.38
N ASP A 143 1.34 -12.71 -22.41
CA ASP A 143 2.13 -13.72 -23.10
C ASP A 143 3.55 -13.91 -22.49
N VAL A 144 3.90 -13.11 -21.50
CA VAL A 144 5.23 -13.11 -20.86
C VAL A 144 5.18 -13.17 -19.34
N LEU A 145 4.10 -13.64 -18.74
CA LEU A 145 3.87 -13.72 -17.29
C LEU A 145 4.98 -14.44 -16.51
N ASN A 146 5.67 -15.36 -17.16
CA ASN A 146 6.77 -16.12 -16.55
C ASN A 146 8.12 -15.35 -16.55
N LYS A 147 8.21 -14.20 -17.23
CA LYS A 147 9.41 -13.37 -17.16
C LYS A 147 9.49 -12.66 -15.81
N LYS A 148 10.72 -12.32 -15.39
CA LYS A 148 10.95 -11.60 -14.14
C LYS A 148 10.28 -10.23 -14.15
N GLY A 149 9.76 -9.77 -13.00
CA GLY A 149 9.16 -8.44 -12.87
C GLY A 149 10.11 -7.30 -13.25
N THR A 150 11.42 -7.50 -13.08
CA THR A 150 12.46 -6.53 -13.46
C THR A 150 12.70 -6.40 -14.98
N PHE A 151 12.11 -7.29 -15.78
CA PHE A 151 12.12 -7.19 -17.25
C PHE A 151 11.28 -6.01 -17.76
N LEU A 152 10.32 -5.57 -16.99
CA LEU A 152 9.37 -4.51 -17.32
C LEU A 152 10.02 -3.12 -17.27
N SER A 153 9.48 -2.17 -18.04
CA SER A 153 9.83 -0.75 -17.91
C SER A 153 9.46 -0.19 -16.54
N GLY A 154 10.00 0.98 -16.15
CA GLY A 154 9.71 1.60 -14.84
C GLY A 154 8.21 1.79 -14.59
N GLY A 155 7.47 2.33 -15.57
CA GLY A 155 6.03 2.50 -15.46
C GLY A 155 5.27 1.17 -15.37
N GLN A 156 5.67 0.15 -16.15
CA GLN A 156 5.10 -1.20 -16.06
C GLN A 156 5.40 -1.85 -14.69
N GLN A 157 6.62 -1.66 -14.14
CA GLN A 157 6.95 -2.14 -12.80
C GLN A 157 6.09 -1.47 -11.73
N GLN A 158 5.80 -0.18 -11.85
CA GLN A 158 4.91 0.54 -10.92
C GLN A 158 3.50 -0.04 -10.99
N ARG A 159 2.96 -0.24 -12.19
CA ARG A 159 1.64 -0.89 -12.37
C ARG A 159 1.63 -2.32 -11.82
N LEU A 160 2.72 -3.09 -11.99
CA LEU A 160 2.86 -4.41 -11.37
C LEU A 160 2.82 -4.34 -9.83
N CYS A 161 3.48 -3.35 -9.23
CA CYS A 161 3.45 -3.14 -7.77
C CYS A 161 2.04 -2.78 -7.27
N ILE A 162 1.28 -2.01 -8.05
CA ILE A 162 -0.13 -1.71 -7.74
C ILE A 162 -0.98 -3.00 -7.86
N ALA A 163 -0.83 -3.78 -8.94
CA ALA A 163 -1.53 -5.05 -9.12
C ALA A 163 -1.27 -6.02 -7.95
N ARG A 164 -0.01 -6.12 -7.51
CA ARG A 164 0.39 -6.89 -6.33
C ARG A 164 -0.32 -6.44 -5.06
N ALA A 165 -0.39 -5.13 -4.82
CA ALA A 165 -1.05 -4.58 -3.64
C ALA A 165 -2.57 -4.84 -3.64
N LEU A 166 -3.21 -4.78 -4.82
CA LEU A 166 -4.64 -5.05 -5.01
C LEU A 166 -5.00 -6.54 -4.88
N ALA A 167 -4.05 -7.45 -5.08
CA ALA A 167 -4.32 -8.89 -5.12
C ALA A 167 -4.94 -9.42 -3.82
N MET A 168 -4.50 -8.90 -2.68
CA MET A 168 -4.99 -9.25 -1.34
C MET A 168 -6.32 -8.57 -0.98
N LYS A 169 -6.87 -7.72 -1.86
CA LYS A 169 -8.12 -6.96 -1.63
C LYS A 169 -8.08 -6.17 -0.31
N PRO A 170 -7.10 -5.29 -0.13
CA PRO A 170 -6.97 -4.54 1.11
C PRO A 170 -8.16 -3.61 1.36
N ASP A 171 -8.47 -3.32 2.63
CA ASP A 171 -9.48 -2.34 3.04
C ASP A 171 -9.07 -0.91 2.63
N VAL A 172 -7.77 -0.62 2.72
CA VAL A 172 -7.15 0.67 2.37
C VAL A 172 -5.93 0.43 1.49
N LEU A 173 -5.79 1.18 0.42
CA LEU A 173 -4.59 1.21 -0.42
C LEU A 173 -3.88 2.55 -0.26
N LEU A 174 -2.68 2.54 0.29
CA LEU A 174 -1.81 3.70 0.44
C LEU A 174 -0.91 3.82 -0.80
N MET A 175 -0.82 5.02 -1.36
CA MET A 175 0.04 5.30 -2.50
C MET A 175 0.96 6.49 -2.18
N ASP A 176 2.26 6.25 -2.10
CA ASP A 176 3.27 7.28 -1.85
C ASP A 176 3.82 7.75 -3.19
N GLU A 177 3.35 8.89 -3.69
CA GLU A 177 3.71 9.51 -4.98
C GLU A 177 3.72 8.50 -6.17
N PRO A 178 2.62 7.78 -6.43
CA PRO A 178 2.59 6.62 -7.34
C PRO A 178 2.87 6.97 -8.81
N THR A 179 2.76 8.24 -9.19
CA THR A 179 2.96 8.72 -10.56
C THR A 179 4.37 9.24 -10.83
N SER A 180 5.23 9.33 -9.82
CA SER A 180 6.59 9.85 -9.97
C SER A 180 7.48 9.02 -10.91
N ALA A 181 7.13 7.75 -11.14
CA ALA A 181 7.81 6.84 -12.05
C ALA A 181 7.10 6.68 -13.41
N LEU A 182 5.96 7.37 -13.61
CA LEU A 182 5.22 7.35 -14.87
C LEU A 182 5.64 8.53 -15.74
N ASP A 183 5.72 8.30 -17.06
CA ASP A 183 5.91 9.37 -18.03
C ASP A 183 4.67 10.30 -17.96
N PRO A 184 4.84 11.64 -17.95
CA PRO A 184 3.71 12.57 -17.91
C PRO A 184 2.70 12.44 -19.07
N ILE A 185 3.05 11.66 -20.11
CA ILE A 185 2.23 11.46 -21.32
C ILE A 185 1.61 10.04 -21.37
N ALA A 186 1.82 9.23 -20.33
CA ALA A 186 1.29 7.86 -20.28
C ALA A 186 -0.07 7.78 -19.57
#